data_62a25b7357b72091ee1e0cece10b101a
#
_entry.id   62a25b7357b72091ee1e0cece10b101a
#
_cell.length_a   1.000
_cell.length_b   1.000
_cell.length_c   1.000
_cell.angle_alpha   90.00
_cell.angle_beta   90.00
_cell.angle_gamma   90.00
#
_symmetry.space_group_name_H-M   'P 1'
#
loop_
_entity.id
_entity.type
_entity.pdbx_description
1 polymer ?
#
loop_
_entity_poly.entity_id
_entity_poly.type
_entity_poly.pdbx_seq_one_letter_code
_entity_poly.pdbx_strand_id
1 'polypeptide(L)'
;MNKDFYISIFGDRYDREAVLFPASVTILLIVFALGNILHGYLEHIDVLDSKVHMTIFAILILIITKIMMWIIRTLSKNSIERLTYGKEKLNFPTISILLPSSSILSNEYKNRILLKAQKDFEIDLNTSISNQEDETKVRKVIAEVTNLIRKKVSRIERTETYLIKNIRYGRCRNMIGGSTIAILIQLVITIYSAIKGYSLFCPIISITISCMLDLYMFYIYKQAGIEYAKELFENYLICKNNE
;
A
#
# COMPACT_ATOMS: atom_id res chain seq x y z
N MET A 1 22.42 -17.06 -8.55
CA MET A 1 21.13 -16.64 -9.18
C MET A 1 21.31 -15.20 -9.64
N ASN A 2 21.06 -14.91 -10.93
CA ASN A 2 21.31 -13.58 -11.51
C ASN A 2 20.38 -12.54 -10.84
N LYS A 3 20.91 -11.36 -10.46
CA LYS A 3 20.17 -10.28 -9.79
C LYS A 3 18.96 -9.82 -10.63
N ASP A 4 19.13 -9.77 -11.94
CA ASP A 4 18.06 -9.37 -12.88
C ASP A 4 16.92 -10.39 -12.93
N PHE A 5 17.23 -11.68 -12.88
CA PHE A 5 16.23 -12.75 -12.78
C PHE A 5 15.43 -12.67 -11.48
N TYR A 6 16.10 -12.39 -10.35
CA TYR A 6 15.44 -12.21 -9.07
C TYR A 6 14.50 -11.01 -9.08
N ILE A 7 14.92 -9.86 -9.64
CA ILE A 7 14.09 -8.65 -9.77
C ILE A 7 12.91 -8.89 -10.70
N SER A 8 13.07 -9.66 -11.78
CA SER A 8 11.97 -9.98 -12.71
C SER A 8 10.85 -10.79 -12.04
N ILE A 9 11.20 -11.68 -11.10
CA ILE A 9 10.24 -12.52 -10.39
C ILE A 9 9.61 -11.77 -9.20
N PHE A 10 10.41 -11.12 -8.36
CA PHE A 10 9.97 -10.58 -7.07
C PHE A 10 9.76 -9.05 -7.08
N GLY A 11 10.10 -8.38 -8.18
CA GLY A 11 10.06 -6.92 -8.28
C GLY A 11 11.22 -6.24 -7.58
N ASP A 12 11.19 -4.92 -7.55
CA ASP A 12 12.15 -4.09 -6.82
C ASP A 12 11.94 -4.19 -5.30
N ARG A 13 12.73 -3.46 -4.53
CA ARG A 13 12.62 -3.45 -3.07
C ARG A 13 11.23 -2.99 -2.60
N TYR A 14 10.65 -2.00 -3.28
CA TYR A 14 9.30 -1.55 -2.95
C TYR A 14 8.27 -2.66 -3.18
N ASP A 15 8.33 -3.36 -4.31
CA ASP A 15 7.40 -4.44 -4.63
C ASP A 15 7.51 -5.59 -3.63
N ARG A 16 8.72 -5.94 -3.19
CA ARG A 16 8.92 -7.00 -2.19
C ARG A 16 8.37 -6.62 -0.82
N GLU A 17 8.71 -5.44 -0.32
CA GLU A 17 8.40 -5.08 1.06
C GLU A 17 6.98 -4.49 1.22
N ALA A 18 6.50 -3.75 0.22
CA ALA A 18 5.20 -3.08 0.30
C ALA A 18 4.05 -3.86 -0.36
N VAL A 19 4.34 -4.85 -1.21
CA VAL A 19 3.29 -5.60 -1.93
C VAL A 19 3.39 -7.09 -1.70
N LEU A 20 4.55 -7.72 -1.94
CA LEU A 20 4.73 -9.17 -1.78
C LEU A 20 4.53 -9.59 -0.32
N PHE A 21 5.12 -8.87 0.65
CA PHE A 21 4.97 -9.20 2.06
C PHE A 21 3.49 -9.19 2.50
N PRO A 22 2.67 -8.13 2.24
CA PRO A 22 1.23 -8.18 2.50
C PRO A 22 0.50 -9.33 1.80
N ALA A 23 0.82 -9.62 0.55
CA ALA A 23 0.20 -10.72 -0.19
C ALA A 23 0.50 -12.07 0.45
N SER A 24 1.75 -12.30 0.87
CA SER A 24 2.16 -13.54 1.55
C SER A 24 1.44 -13.71 2.89
N VAL A 25 1.32 -12.65 3.69
CA VAL A 25 0.57 -12.68 4.96
C VAL A 25 -0.91 -13.00 4.70
N THR A 26 -1.52 -12.37 3.69
CA THR A 26 -2.91 -12.62 3.30
C THR A 26 -3.13 -14.09 2.93
N ILE A 27 -2.26 -14.64 2.07
CA ILE A 27 -2.33 -16.07 1.66
C ILE A 27 -2.16 -16.98 2.88
N LEU A 28 -1.20 -16.70 3.75
CA LEU A 28 -0.95 -17.50 4.95
C LEU A 28 -2.19 -17.54 5.85
N LEU A 29 -2.86 -16.41 6.08
CA LEU A 29 -4.09 -16.33 6.88
C LEU A 29 -5.23 -17.13 6.24
N ILE A 30 -5.38 -17.09 4.92
CA ILE A 30 -6.39 -17.87 4.19
C ILE A 30 -6.08 -19.36 4.28
N VAL A 31 -4.84 -19.76 4.06
CA VAL A 31 -4.40 -21.18 4.16
C VAL A 31 -4.60 -21.71 5.58
N PHE A 32 -4.28 -20.92 6.61
CA PHE A 32 -4.54 -21.31 7.99
C PHE A 32 -6.05 -21.49 8.27
N ALA A 33 -6.91 -20.64 7.73
CA ALA A 33 -8.36 -20.82 7.85
C ALA A 33 -8.86 -22.12 7.17
N LEU A 34 -8.22 -22.54 6.07
CA LEU A 34 -8.51 -23.78 5.37
C LEU A 34 -7.93 -25.03 6.05
N GLY A 35 -7.12 -24.89 7.09
CA GLY A 35 -6.33 -25.97 7.69
C GLY A 35 -7.11 -27.25 7.97
N ASN A 36 -8.28 -27.15 8.59
CA ASN A 36 -9.12 -28.33 8.89
C ASN A 36 -9.72 -28.98 7.65
N ILE A 37 -10.05 -28.19 6.63
CA ILE A 37 -10.57 -28.69 5.34
C ILE A 37 -9.45 -29.39 4.58
N LEU A 38 -8.27 -28.78 4.49
CA LEU A 38 -7.11 -29.32 3.80
C LEU A 38 -6.62 -30.62 4.46
N HIS A 39 -6.62 -30.70 5.79
CA HIS A 39 -6.22 -31.93 6.51
C HIS A 39 -7.06 -33.13 6.07
N GLY A 40 -8.40 -32.97 6.04
CA GLY A 40 -9.29 -34.06 5.61
C GLY A 40 -9.10 -34.49 4.15
N TYR A 41 -8.70 -33.56 3.26
CA TYR A 41 -8.40 -33.93 1.87
C TYR A 41 -7.01 -34.55 1.70
N LEU A 42 -5.99 -34.04 2.43
CA LEU A 42 -4.60 -34.51 2.29
C LEU A 42 -4.39 -35.93 2.82
N GLU A 43 -5.20 -36.38 3.79
CA GLU A 43 -5.17 -37.78 4.27
C GLU A 43 -5.54 -38.81 3.18
N HIS A 44 -6.21 -38.37 2.11
CA HIS A 44 -6.68 -39.23 1.03
C HIS A 44 -5.85 -39.13 -0.26
N ILE A 45 -4.79 -38.30 -0.27
CA ILE A 45 -4.03 -38.04 -1.49
C ILE A 45 -2.53 -38.33 -1.26
N ASP A 46 -2.05 -39.46 -1.78
CA ASP A 46 -0.62 -39.79 -1.89
C ASP A 46 0.10 -38.87 -2.92
N VAL A 47 -0.06 -37.55 -2.81
CA VAL A 47 0.34 -36.59 -3.86
C VAL A 47 1.81 -36.17 -3.75
N LEU A 48 2.49 -36.47 -2.64
CA LEU A 48 3.79 -35.83 -2.33
C LEU A 48 5.04 -36.57 -2.80
N ASP A 49 4.91 -37.79 -3.41
CA ASP A 49 6.07 -38.60 -3.75
C ASP A 49 6.74 -38.30 -5.08
N SER A 50 6.23 -37.37 -5.89
CA SER A 50 6.82 -37.02 -7.19
C SER A 50 7.41 -35.62 -7.20
N LYS A 51 8.71 -35.47 -7.52
CA LYS A 51 9.38 -34.18 -7.76
C LYS A 51 8.60 -33.30 -8.75
N VAL A 52 7.88 -33.90 -9.68
CA VAL A 52 7.05 -33.23 -10.69
C VAL A 52 5.87 -32.50 -10.00
N HIS A 53 5.17 -33.19 -9.08
CA HIS A 53 4.05 -32.59 -8.35
C HIS A 53 4.50 -31.43 -7.46
N MET A 54 5.65 -31.54 -6.78
CA MET A 54 6.22 -30.45 -6.00
C MET A 54 6.56 -29.23 -6.86
N THR A 55 7.11 -29.45 -8.06
CA THR A 55 7.44 -28.35 -8.99
C THR A 55 6.18 -27.65 -9.49
N ILE A 56 5.15 -28.41 -9.89
CA ILE A 56 3.86 -27.84 -10.32
C ILE A 56 3.24 -27.03 -9.19
N PHE A 57 3.23 -27.55 -7.96
CA PHE A 57 2.68 -26.86 -6.79
C PHE A 57 3.43 -25.56 -6.48
N ALA A 58 4.76 -25.54 -6.56
CA ALA A 58 5.57 -24.34 -6.39
C ALA A 58 5.24 -23.27 -7.45
N ILE A 59 5.07 -23.67 -8.70
CA ILE A 59 4.67 -22.76 -9.80
C ILE A 59 3.28 -22.19 -9.53
N LEU A 60 2.31 -22.99 -9.11
CA LEU A 60 0.97 -22.56 -8.78
C LEU A 60 0.97 -21.54 -7.63
N ILE A 61 1.75 -21.77 -6.57
CA ILE A 61 1.90 -20.82 -5.46
C ILE A 61 2.47 -19.49 -5.96
N LEU A 62 3.47 -19.50 -6.83
CA LEU A 62 4.03 -18.28 -7.41
C LEU A 62 2.98 -17.50 -8.23
N ILE A 63 2.19 -18.19 -9.05
CA ILE A 63 1.11 -17.57 -9.84
C ILE A 63 0.07 -16.95 -8.92
N ILE A 64 -0.43 -17.70 -7.92
CA ILE A 64 -1.41 -17.23 -6.95
C ILE A 64 -0.87 -16.00 -6.21
N THR A 65 0.39 -16.03 -5.79
CA THR A 65 1.03 -14.89 -5.10
C THR A 65 1.07 -13.66 -6.00
N LYS A 66 1.42 -13.79 -7.28
CA LYS A 66 1.42 -12.67 -8.24
C LYS A 66 0.02 -12.10 -8.47
N ILE A 67 -0.98 -12.95 -8.59
CA ILE A 67 -2.39 -12.52 -8.72
C ILE A 67 -2.81 -11.75 -7.45
N MET A 68 -2.51 -12.29 -6.26
CA MET A 68 -2.82 -11.63 -4.99
C MET A 68 -2.11 -10.29 -4.83
N MET A 69 -0.85 -10.17 -5.23
CA MET A 69 -0.12 -8.90 -5.25
C MET A 69 -0.84 -7.86 -6.10
N TRP A 70 -1.28 -8.24 -7.30
CA TRP A 70 -2.01 -7.33 -8.20
C TRP A 70 -3.37 -6.92 -7.61
N ILE A 71 -4.16 -7.87 -7.10
CA ILE A 71 -5.47 -7.62 -6.49
C ILE A 71 -5.33 -6.68 -5.28
N ILE A 72 -4.45 -7.01 -4.35
CA ILE A 72 -4.22 -6.23 -3.12
C ILE A 72 -3.79 -4.81 -3.47
N ARG A 73 -2.81 -4.65 -4.38
CA ARG A 73 -2.33 -3.34 -4.81
C ARG A 73 -3.45 -2.49 -5.43
N THR A 74 -4.26 -3.08 -6.29
CA THR A 74 -5.35 -2.41 -7.00
C THR A 74 -6.48 -2.01 -6.05
N LEU A 75 -6.95 -2.95 -5.22
CA LEU A 75 -7.99 -2.70 -4.23
C LEU A 75 -7.55 -1.67 -3.19
N SER A 76 -6.36 -1.82 -2.63
CA SER A 76 -5.85 -0.90 -1.62
C SER A 76 -5.73 0.52 -2.16
N LYS A 77 -5.20 0.67 -3.38
CA LYS A 77 -5.06 1.99 -4.02
C LYS A 77 -6.40 2.62 -4.39
N ASN A 78 -7.36 1.81 -4.82
CA ASN A 78 -8.65 2.32 -5.29
C ASN A 78 -9.69 2.46 -4.17
N SER A 79 -9.73 1.52 -3.21
CA SER A 79 -10.74 1.50 -2.17
C SER A 79 -10.24 2.13 -0.87
N ILE A 80 -9.12 1.65 -0.31
CA ILE A 80 -8.63 2.13 1.00
C ILE A 80 -8.24 3.61 0.94
N GLU A 81 -7.52 4.04 -0.10
CA GLU A 81 -7.19 5.46 -0.26
C GLU A 81 -8.43 6.34 -0.46
N ARG A 82 -9.45 5.86 -1.20
CA ARG A 82 -10.70 6.62 -1.38
C ARG A 82 -11.52 6.72 -0.09
N LEU A 83 -11.61 5.63 0.66
CA LEU A 83 -12.30 5.62 1.96
C LEU A 83 -11.60 6.54 2.97
N THR A 84 -10.27 6.55 2.98
CA THR A 84 -9.50 7.33 3.95
C THR A 84 -9.39 8.80 3.58
N TYR A 85 -9.22 9.13 2.29
CA TYR A 85 -8.85 10.47 1.81
C TYR A 85 -9.91 11.11 0.90
N GLY A 86 -11.09 10.48 0.78
CA GLY A 86 -12.19 10.95 -0.05
C GLY A 86 -12.09 10.51 -1.52
N LYS A 87 -13.20 10.65 -2.25
CA LYS A 87 -13.34 10.16 -3.64
C LYS A 87 -12.28 10.73 -4.58
N GLU A 88 -11.99 12.02 -4.46
CA GLU A 88 -10.97 12.72 -5.26
C GLU A 88 -9.57 12.69 -4.60
N LYS A 89 -9.43 12.04 -3.45
CA LYS A 89 -8.20 11.95 -2.64
C LYS A 89 -7.61 13.33 -2.25
N LEU A 90 -8.45 14.36 -2.17
CA LEU A 90 -8.04 15.71 -1.82
C LEU A 90 -7.57 15.88 -0.37
N ASN A 91 -7.90 14.89 0.49
CA ASN A 91 -7.42 14.82 1.87
C ASN A 91 -6.12 14.03 2.02
N PHE A 92 -5.44 13.70 0.91
CA PHE A 92 -4.19 12.95 0.95
C PHE A 92 -3.13 13.72 1.75
N PRO A 93 -2.30 13.06 2.58
CA PRO A 93 -1.34 13.74 3.46
C PRO A 93 -0.44 14.75 2.75
N THR A 94 0.03 14.45 1.53
CA THR A 94 0.88 15.37 0.75
C THR A 94 0.14 16.65 0.32
N ILE A 95 -1.17 16.64 0.26
CA ILE A 95 -1.99 17.82 -0.01
C ILE A 95 -2.28 18.56 1.30
N SER A 96 -2.76 17.79 2.29
CA SER A 96 -3.22 18.36 3.56
C SER A 96 -2.13 19.09 4.32
N ILE A 97 -0.87 18.63 4.28
CA ILE A 97 0.23 19.29 5.01
C ILE A 97 0.72 20.59 4.35
N LEU A 98 0.43 20.81 3.06
CA LEU A 98 0.77 22.06 2.35
C LEU A 98 -0.33 23.12 2.44
N LEU A 99 -1.50 22.77 2.95
CA LEU A 99 -2.56 23.77 3.14
C LEU A 99 -2.10 24.88 4.10
N PRO A 100 -2.53 26.14 3.87
CA PRO A 100 -2.25 27.23 4.78
C PRO A 100 -2.73 26.93 6.22
N SER A 101 -3.88 26.28 6.36
CA SER A 101 -4.50 25.92 7.65
C SER A 101 -3.77 24.79 8.42
N SER A 102 -2.86 24.05 7.77
CA SER A 102 -2.14 22.94 8.41
C SER A 102 -1.02 23.45 9.32
N SER A 103 -0.90 22.91 10.53
CA SER A 103 0.18 23.19 11.48
C SER A 103 1.32 22.16 11.46
N ILE A 104 1.27 21.17 10.57
CA ILE A 104 2.23 20.04 10.54
C ILE A 104 3.61 20.48 10.05
N LEU A 105 3.65 21.45 9.12
CA LEU A 105 4.86 22.12 8.65
C LEU A 105 4.80 23.60 8.98
N SER A 106 5.98 24.21 9.25
CA SER A 106 6.06 25.66 9.41
C SER A 106 5.68 26.39 8.12
N ASN A 107 5.13 27.59 8.23
CA ASN A 107 4.75 28.39 7.06
C ASN A 107 5.96 28.71 6.18
N GLU A 108 7.12 28.95 6.79
CA GLU A 108 8.37 29.16 6.06
C GLU A 108 8.74 27.93 5.21
N TYR A 109 8.63 26.72 5.78
CA TYR A 109 8.94 25.50 5.06
C TYR A 109 7.97 25.24 3.90
N LYS A 110 6.66 25.48 4.11
CA LYS A 110 5.65 25.41 3.03
C LYS A 110 5.97 26.40 1.91
N ASN A 111 6.28 27.66 2.26
CA ASN A 111 6.62 28.68 1.28
C ASN A 111 7.86 28.29 0.46
N ARG A 112 8.90 27.71 1.08
CA ARG A 112 10.08 27.20 0.35
C ARG A 112 9.71 26.12 -0.66
N ILE A 113 8.82 25.19 -0.31
CA ILE A 113 8.34 24.15 -1.23
C ILE A 113 7.58 24.77 -2.40
N LEU A 114 6.63 25.67 -2.10
CA LEU A 114 5.78 26.31 -3.12
C LEU A 114 6.57 27.20 -4.06
N LEU A 115 7.51 28.04 -3.55
CA LEU A 115 8.38 28.87 -4.36
C LEU A 115 9.29 28.03 -5.28
N LYS A 116 9.84 26.93 -4.76
CA LYS A 116 10.62 26.00 -5.60
C LYS A 116 9.73 25.36 -6.66
N ALA A 117 8.51 24.95 -6.31
CA ALA A 117 7.56 24.36 -7.27
C ALA A 117 7.14 25.37 -8.35
N GLN A 118 6.89 26.63 -7.97
CA GLN A 118 6.60 27.72 -8.91
C GLN A 118 7.72 27.91 -9.91
N LYS A 119 8.98 27.92 -9.44
CA LYS A 119 10.16 28.03 -10.32
C LYS A 119 10.35 26.81 -11.22
N ASP A 120 10.19 25.59 -10.65
CA ASP A 120 10.46 24.34 -11.36
C ASP A 120 9.43 23.98 -12.42
N PHE A 121 8.17 24.42 -12.24
CA PHE A 121 7.03 24.04 -13.09
C PHE A 121 6.38 25.24 -13.82
N GLU A 122 6.91 26.45 -13.63
CA GLU A 122 6.41 27.69 -14.23
C GLU A 122 4.92 27.96 -13.97
N ILE A 123 4.46 27.63 -12.73
CA ILE A 123 3.05 27.77 -12.32
C ILE A 123 2.95 28.94 -11.34
N ASP A 124 2.02 29.89 -11.57
CA ASP A 124 1.72 30.93 -10.59
C ASP A 124 0.85 30.37 -9.46
N LEU A 125 1.50 30.02 -8.36
CA LEU A 125 0.84 29.47 -7.16
C LEU A 125 0.31 30.55 -6.21
N ASN A 126 0.90 31.76 -6.22
CA ASN A 126 0.52 32.81 -5.29
C ASN A 126 -0.89 33.34 -5.59
N THR A 127 -1.19 33.63 -6.85
CA THR A 127 -2.53 34.05 -7.29
C THR A 127 -3.53 32.90 -7.18
N SER A 128 -3.11 31.66 -7.42
CA SER A 128 -3.99 30.49 -7.39
C SER A 128 -4.38 30.06 -5.97
N ILE A 129 -3.57 30.34 -4.95
CA ILE A 129 -3.82 29.93 -3.56
C ILE A 129 -4.41 31.10 -2.74
N SER A 130 -3.89 32.33 -2.89
CA SER A 130 -4.29 33.48 -2.08
C SER A 130 -5.65 34.07 -2.44
N ASN A 131 -6.09 33.92 -3.68
CA ASN A 131 -7.35 34.50 -4.18
C ASN A 131 -8.54 33.54 -4.15
N GLN A 132 -8.39 32.33 -3.59
CA GLN A 132 -9.47 31.37 -3.55
C GLN A 132 -10.08 31.25 -2.14
N GLU A 133 -11.32 31.68 -1.99
CA GLU A 133 -12.14 31.46 -0.79
C GLU A 133 -12.55 29.98 -0.63
N ASP A 134 -12.53 29.19 -1.73
CA ASP A 134 -12.93 27.79 -1.73
C ASP A 134 -11.73 26.85 -1.50
N GLU A 135 -11.65 26.30 -0.29
CA GLU A 135 -10.61 25.35 0.11
C GLU A 135 -10.50 24.13 -0.85
N THR A 136 -11.59 23.73 -1.47
CA THR A 136 -11.59 22.59 -2.43
C THR A 136 -10.79 22.93 -3.67
N LYS A 137 -10.87 24.15 -4.15
CA LYS A 137 -10.06 24.61 -5.31
C LYS A 137 -8.59 24.70 -4.95
N VAL A 138 -8.28 25.23 -3.75
CA VAL A 138 -6.89 25.25 -3.25
C VAL A 138 -6.32 23.84 -3.16
N ARG A 139 -7.09 22.87 -2.65
CA ARG A 139 -6.68 21.47 -2.59
C ARG A 139 -6.41 20.86 -3.96
N LYS A 140 -7.20 21.19 -4.99
CA LYS A 140 -6.98 20.72 -6.36
C LYS A 140 -5.67 21.26 -6.95
N VAL A 141 -5.40 22.55 -6.79
CA VAL A 141 -4.13 23.16 -7.22
C VAL A 141 -2.94 22.50 -6.53
N ILE A 142 -3.01 22.33 -5.19
CA ILE A 142 -1.94 21.66 -4.44
C ILE A 142 -1.79 20.20 -4.87
N ALA A 143 -2.88 19.50 -5.21
CA ALA A 143 -2.82 18.13 -5.72
C ALA A 143 -2.06 18.04 -7.04
N GLU A 144 -2.29 18.95 -7.98
CA GLU A 144 -1.58 19.01 -9.25
C GLU A 144 -0.08 19.24 -9.04
N VAL A 145 0.26 20.25 -8.23
CA VAL A 145 1.65 20.56 -7.88
C VAL A 145 2.33 19.36 -7.20
N THR A 146 1.66 18.73 -6.26
CA THR A 146 2.19 17.55 -5.56
C THR A 146 2.44 16.39 -6.52
N ASN A 147 1.59 16.21 -7.53
CA ASN A 147 1.79 15.19 -8.56
C ASN A 147 3.01 15.49 -9.44
N LEU A 148 3.27 16.75 -9.78
CA LEU A 148 4.48 17.17 -10.49
C LEU A 148 5.74 16.92 -9.62
N ILE A 149 5.70 17.30 -8.35
CA ILE A 149 6.76 17.03 -7.39
C ILE A 149 7.07 15.52 -7.32
N ARG A 150 6.05 14.67 -7.18
CA ARG A 150 6.24 13.20 -7.15
C ARG A 150 6.90 12.70 -8.44
N LYS A 151 6.46 13.18 -9.60
CA LYS A 151 7.07 12.81 -10.89
C LYS A 151 8.53 13.24 -10.96
N LYS A 152 8.86 14.46 -10.50
CA LYS A 152 10.25 14.95 -10.46
C LYS A 152 11.10 14.09 -9.52
N VAL A 153 10.68 13.90 -8.27
CA VAL A 153 11.39 13.07 -7.28
C VAL A 153 11.52 11.61 -7.75
N SER A 154 10.55 11.07 -8.48
CA SER A 154 10.64 9.70 -9.00
C SER A 154 11.68 9.49 -10.09
N ARG A 155 12.10 10.55 -10.79
CA ARG A 155 13.11 10.51 -11.85
C ARG A 155 14.54 10.74 -11.38
N ILE A 156 14.70 11.25 -10.17
CA ILE A 156 16.00 11.58 -9.55
C ILE A 156 16.37 10.45 -8.58
N GLU A 157 17.65 10.38 -8.24
CA GLU A 157 18.12 9.44 -7.22
C GLU A 157 17.44 9.73 -5.87
N ARG A 158 16.72 8.74 -5.37
CA ARG A 158 15.93 8.85 -4.14
C ARG A 158 16.81 8.57 -2.95
N THR A 159 16.61 9.35 -1.87
CA THR A 159 17.26 9.01 -0.61
C THR A 159 16.73 7.68 -0.07
N GLU A 160 17.57 6.97 0.66
CA GLU A 160 17.18 5.71 1.34
C GLU A 160 16.01 5.94 2.30
N THR A 161 16.01 7.06 3.02
CA THR A 161 14.94 7.44 3.96
C THR A 161 13.60 7.61 3.24
N TYR A 162 13.58 8.29 2.09
CA TYR A 162 12.38 8.43 1.28
C TYR A 162 11.84 7.07 0.83
N LEU A 163 12.71 6.18 0.38
CA LEU A 163 12.32 4.84 -0.04
C LEU A 163 11.69 4.05 1.12
N ILE A 164 12.31 4.08 2.31
CA ILE A 164 11.80 3.42 3.52
C ILE A 164 10.41 3.95 3.92
N LYS A 165 10.22 5.29 3.92
CA LYS A 165 8.91 5.89 4.28
C LYS A 165 7.83 5.57 3.23
N ASN A 166 8.18 5.57 1.95
CA ASN A 166 7.28 5.17 0.87
C ASN A 166 6.88 3.69 0.98
N ILE A 167 7.84 2.80 1.26
CA ILE A 167 7.60 1.37 1.52
C ILE A 167 6.67 1.20 2.72
N ARG A 168 6.95 1.87 3.85
CA ARG A 168 6.12 1.80 5.06
C ARG A 168 4.68 2.21 4.78
N TYR A 169 4.47 3.34 4.11
CA TYR A 169 3.14 3.80 3.70
C TYR A 169 2.43 2.77 2.80
N GLY A 170 3.12 2.30 1.75
CA GLY A 170 2.60 1.29 0.83
C GLY A 170 2.27 -0.03 1.51
N ARG A 171 3.12 -0.48 2.45
CA ARG A 171 2.92 -1.70 3.25
C ARG A 171 1.66 -1.60 4.12
N CYS A 172 1.50 -0.52 4.89
CA CYS A 172 0.31 -0.33 5.71
C CYS A 172 -0.97 -0.36 4.87
N ARG A 173 -1.01 0.39 3.78
CA ARG A 173 -2.14 0.41 2.86
C ARG A 173 -2.48 -0.98 2.29
N ASN A 174 -1.47 -1.71 1.82
CA ASN A 174 -1.66 -3.02 1.21
C ASN A 174 -1.96 -4.10 2.26
N MET A 175 -1.48 -3.98 3.50
CA MET A 175 -1.88 -4.86 4.61
C MET A 175 -3.37 -4.70 4.94
N ILE A 176 -3.90 -3.47 5.01
CA ILE A 176 -5.33 -3.23 5.19
C ILE A 176 -6.13 -3.89 4.06
N GLY A 177 -5.75 -3.66 2.79
CA GLY A 177 -6.45 -4.30 1.67
C GLY A 177 -6.34 -5.82 1.68
N GLY A 178 -5.19 -6.37 2.06
CA GLY A 178 -4.96 -7.81 2.17
C GLY A 178 -5.78 -8.45 3.29
N SER A 179 -5.76 -7.86 4.50
CA SER A 179 -6.55 -8.35 5.64
C SER A 179 -8.06 -8.28 5.37
N THR A 180 -8.54 -7.22 4.73
CA THR A 180 -9.94 -7.11 4.30
C THR A 180 -10.33 -8.25 3.35
N ILE A 181 -9.49 -8.55 2.34
CA ILE A 181 -9.72 -9.69 1.43
C ILE A 181 -9.70 -11.01 2.19
N ALA A 182 -8.73 -11.19 3.09
CA ALA A 182 -8.63 -12.39 3.91
C ALA A 182 -9.91 -12.60 4.73
N ILE A 183 -10.42 -11.56 5.41
CA ILE A 183 -11.65 -11.62 6.20
C ILE A 183 -12.83 -12.08 5.34
N LEU A 184 -13.01 -11.51 4.14
CA LEU A 184 -14.12 -11.89 3.26
C LEU A 184 -14.04 -13.37 2.84
N ILE A 185 -12.86 -13.85 2.46
CA ILE A 185 -12.65 -15.26 2.10
C ILE A 185 -12.84 -16.17 3.31
N GLN A 186 -12.31 -15.80 4.47
CA GLN A 186 -12.43 -16.56 5.71
C GLN A 186 -13.89 -16.68 6.20
N LEU A 187 -14.72 -15.65 5.99
CA LEU A 187 -16.15 -15.73 6.25
C LEU A 187 -16.83 -16.82 5.40
N VAL A 188 -16.49 -16.87 4.11
CA VAL A 188 -16.99 -17.93 3.22
C VAL A 188 -16.53 -19.32 3.70
N ILE A 189 -15.25 -19.46 4.07
CA ILE A 189 -14.69 -20.70 4.61
C ILE A 189 -15.42 -21.10 5.90
N THR A 190 -15.69 -20.15 6.79
CA THR A 190 -16.39 -20.40 8.07
C THR A 190 -17.80 -20.92 7.82
N ILE A 191 -18.55 -20.28 6.92
CA ILE A 191 -19.92 -20.72 6.55
C ILE A 191 -19.88 -22.13 5.94
N TYR A 192 -18.96 -22.37 5.01
CA TYR A 192 -18.79 -23.70 4.41
C TYR A 192 -18.44 -24.76 5.46
N SER A 193 -17.52 -24.48 6.37
CA SER A 193 -17.13 -25.38 7.46
C SER A 193 -18.32 -25.71 8.36
N ALA A 194 -19.13 -24.70 8.72
CA ALA A 194 -20.32 -24.90 9.54
C ALA A 194 -21.35 -25.83 8.85
N ILE A 195 -21.60 -25.63 7.56
CA ILE A 195 -22.54 -26.47 6.78
C ILE A 195 -22.04 -27.90 6.68
N LYS A 196 -20.74 -28.12 6.56
CA LYS A 196 -20.14 -29.47 6.41
C LYS A 196 -19.78 -30.14 7.73
N GLY A 197 -19.99 -29.46 8.88
CA GLY A 197 -19.64 -30.01 10.20
C GLY A 197 -18.14 -30.04 10.49
N TYR A 198 -17.32 -29.27 9.76
CA TYR A 198 -15.89 -29.13 10.07
C TYR A 198 -15.67 -28.23 11.29
N SER A 199 -14.53 -28.42 11.96
CA SER A 199 -14.17 -27.57 13.09
C SER A 199 -14.03 -26.09 12.66
N LEU A 200 -14.64 -25.20 13.45
CA LEU A 200 -14.60 -23.73 13.22
C LEU A 200 -13.39 -23.07 13.89
N PHE A 201 -12.54 -23.82 14.58
CA PHE A 201 -11.43 -23.28 15.35
C PHE A 201 -10.44 -22.46 14.49
N CYS A 202 -9.91 -23.06 13.41
CA CYS A 202 -8.95 -22.37 12.52
C CYS A 202 -9.56 -21.15 11.82
N PRO A 203 -10.76 -21.22 11.19
CA PRO A 203 -11.37 -20.04 10.58
C PRO A 203 -11.62 -18.89 11.55
N ILE A 204 -12.14 -19.16 12.75
CA ILE A 204 -12.43 -18.11 13.76
C ILE A 204 -11.15 -17.44 14.25
N ILE A 205 -10.12 -18.21 14.57
CA ILE A 205 -8.82 -17.62 14.94
C ILE A 205 -8.24 -16.78 13.81
N SER A 206 -8.30 -17.28 12.59
CA SER A 206 -7.79 -16.55 11.42
C SER A 206 -8.51 -15.23 11.19
N ILE A 207 -9.84 -15.19 11.30
CA ILE A 207 -10.63 -13.96 11.22
C ILE A 207 -10.22 -13.00 12.33
N THR A 208 -10.08 -13.48 13.55
CA THR A 208 -9.68 -12.65 14.71
C THR A 208 -8.32 -11.99 14.46
N ILE A 209 -7.33 -12.76 14.00
CA ILE A 209 -5.99 -12.25 13.68
C ILE A 209 -6.07 -11.23 12.53
N SER A 210 -6.86 -11.51 11.49
CA SER A 210 -7.04 -10.60 10.34
C SER A 210 -7.69 -9.28 10.77
N CYS A 211 -8.70 -9.31 11.65
CA CYS A 211 -9.35 -8.11 12.19
C CYS A 211 -8.39 -7.28 13.06
N MET A 212 -7.62 -7.92 13.94
CA MET A 212 -6.62 -7.24 14.77
C MET A 212 -5.55 -6.57 13.90
N LEU A 213 -5.09 -7.27 12.87
CA LEU A 213 -4.10 -6.75 11.92
C LEU A 213 -4.65 -5.55 11.14
N ASP A 214 -5.90 -5.62 10.70
CA ASP A 214 -6.58 -4.53 9.96
C ASP A 214 -6.68 -3.28 10.83
N LEU A 215 -7.18 -3.40 12.06
CA LEU A 215 -7.30 -2.30 13.01
C LEU A 215 -5.94 -1.67 13.33
N TYR A 216 -4.92 -2.48 13.61
CA TYR A 216 -3.57 -2.00 13.89
C TYR A 216 -2.97 -1.25 12.69
N MET A 217 -3.06 -1.82 11.50
CA MET A 217 -2.54 -1.18 10.28
C MET A 217 -3.30 0.10 9.95
N PHE A 218 -4.61 0.14 10.15
CA PHE A 218 -5.41 1.35 9.96
C PHE A 218 -5.00 2.47 10.93
N TYR A 219 -4.71 2.12 12.19
CA TYR A 219 -4.23 3.09 13.19
C TYR A 219 -2.92 3.77 12.76
N ILE A 220 -1.94 3.01 12.26
CA ILE A 220 -0.64 3.56 11.85
C ILE A 220 -0.62 4.13 10.43
N TYR A 221 -1.61 3.83 9.60
CA TYR A 221 -1.62 4.20 8.19
C TYR A 221 -1.60 5.71 7.94
N LYS A 222 -2.40 6.46 8.69
CA LYS A 222 -2.43 7.93 8.57
C LYS A 222 -1.08 8.55 8.94
N GLN A 223 -0.48 8.07 10.02
CA GLN A 223 0.84 8.53 10.47
C GLN A 223 1.92 8.21 9.42
N ALA A 224 1.92 6.99 8.87
CA ALA A 224 2.83 6.60 7.80
C ALA A 224 2.67 7.49 6.56
N GLY A 225 1.43 7.91 6.24
CA GLY A 225 1.15 8.85 5.16
C GLY A 225 1.75 10.24 5.39
N ILE A 226 1.67 10.75 6.63
CA ILE A 226 2.27 12.04 7.00
C ILE A 226 3.80 11.97 6.93
N GLU A 227 4.40 10.90 7.44
CA GLU A 227 5.86 10.69 7.38
C GLU A 227 6.34 10.60 5.94
N TYR A 228 5.62 9.85 5.09
CA TYR A 228 5.91 9.80 3.66
C TYR A 228 5.82 11.18 2.99
N ALA A 229 4.79 11.97 3.33
CA ALA A 229 4.60 13.29 2.75
C ALA A 229 5.72 14.27 3.14
N LYS A 230 6.15 14.26 4.41
CA LYS A 230 7.29 15.07 4.88
C LYS A 230 8.56 14.73 4.12
N GLU A 231 8.87 13.45 4.01
CA GLU A 231 10.07 12.96 3.34
C GLU A 231 10.06 13.23 1.83
N LEU A 232 8.87 13.17 1.18
CA LEU A 232 8.71 13.56 -0.22
C LEU A 232 9.15 15.01 -0.44
N PHE A 233 8.69 15.93 0.41
CA PHE A 233 9.03 17.35 0.27
C PHE A 233 10.47 17.66 0.65
N GLU A 234 11.03 16.96 1.62
CA GLU A 234 12.44 17.07 1.96
C GLU A 234 13.32 16.65 0.80
N ASN A 235 13.05 15.47 0.20
CA ASN A 235 13.73 15.03 -1.02
C ASN A 235 13.59 16.03 -2.17
N TYR A 236 12.40 16.58 -2.34
CA TYR A 236 12.16 17.59 -3.38
C TYR A 236 13.00 18.85 -3.18
N LEU A 237 13.13 19.32 -1.94
CA LEU A 237 13.94 20.51 -1.65
C LEU A 237 15.44 20.28 -1.86
N ILE A 238 15.93 19.07 -1.55
CA ILE A 238 17.34 18.69 -1.71
C ILE A 238 17.69 18.42 -3.19
N CYS A 239 16.73 17.98 -3.99
CA CYS A 239 16.94 17.71 -5.40
C CYS A 239 17.51 18.95 -6.11
N LYS A 240 18.74 18.84 -6.61
CA LYS A 240 19.33 19.85 -7.51
C LYS A 240 18.58 19.85 -8.83
N ASN A 241 18.36 21.02 -9.39
CA ASN A 241 17.94 21.11 -10.79
C ASN A 241 19.15 20.64 -11.60
N ASN A 242 19.01 19.50 -12.28
CA ASN A 242 19.93 19.20 -13.37
C ASN A 242 19.55 20.17 -14.48
N GLU A 243 20.32 21.25 -14.58
CA GLU A 243 20.38 22.12 -15.75
C GLU A 243 20.94 21.33 -16.94
#